data_5448e0b11a8fc4471aea293475dae148
#
_entry.id   5448e0b11a8fc4471aea293475dae148
#
_cell.length_a   1.000
_cell.length_b   1.000
_cell.length_c   1.000
_cell.angle_alpha   90.00
_cell.angle_beta   90.00
_cell.angle_gamma   90.00
#
_symmetry.space_group_name_H-M   'P 1'
#
loop_
_entity.id
_entity.type
_entity.pdbx_description
1 polymer ?
#
loop_
_entity_poly.entity_id
_entity_poly.type
_entity_poly.pdbx_seq_one_letter_code
_entity_poly.pdbx_strand_id
1 'polypeptide(L)'
;GGAQGQGEGSATGSSVGGGASLAGRNVVGNGGRPARPTGFSPTRGTVVVRIVVNADGKVIEATQRLRGTNVTDSRTVQAAIRAALATRFNAQPGAADQEGTITYHFDIQ
;
A
#
# COMPACT_ATOMS: atom_id res chain seq x y z
N GLY A 1 17.47 -1.60 -1.39
CA GLY A 1 17.26 -1.47 -1.25
C GLY A 1 17.17 -1.34 -1.00
N GLY A 2 17.41 -1.56 -1.11
CA GLY A 2 17.17 -1.45 -0.87
C GLY A 2 17.18 -1.02 -0.49
N ALA A 3 17.37 -1.16 -0.41
CA ALA A 3 17.33 -0.80 -0.08
C ALA A 3 17.36 -0.19 0.16
N GLN A 4 17.55 -0.11 0.23
CA GLN A 4 17.48 0.41 0.57
C GLN A 4 17.09 1.11 0.86
N GLY A 5 17.02 1.28 0.90
CA GLY A 5 16.59 1.86 1.45
C GLY A 5 16.49 2.11 2.33
N GLN A 6 16.95 1.96 2.65
CA GLN A 6 16.83 2.16 3.39
C GLN A 6 16.77 2.92 4.05
N GLY A 7 16.76 3.08 4.17
CA GLY A 7 16.58 3.60 4.84
C GLY A 7 16.77 4.26 5.71
N GLU A 8 17.13 4.69 5.95
CA GLU A 8 17.18 5.24 6.90
C GLU A 8 16.53 5.31 7.80
N GLY A 9 16.66 4.93 7.85
CA GLY A 9 15.75 4.72 8.81
C GLY A 9 15.87 5.36 10.08
N SER A 10 14.89 5.96 10.41
CA SER A 10 14.81 6.55 11.71
C SER A 10 14.84 5.48 12.78
N ALA A 11 15.52 5.75 13.85
CA ALA A 11 15.53 4.85 14.97
C ALA A 11 14.24 4.86 15.76
N THR A 12 13.40 5.84 15.57
CA THR A 12 12.22 5.99 16.40
C THR A 12 10.93 5.92 15.61
N GLY A 13 10.90 5.33 14.54
CA GLY A 13 9.69 5.26 13.77
C GLY A 13 9.13 3.88 13.69
N SER A 14 8.30 3.72 12.71
CA SER A 14 7.81 2.43 12.29
C SER A 14 8.43 2.09 10.96
N SER A 15 8.64 0.83 10.72
CA SER A 15 8.94 0.37 9.38
C SER A 15 7.64 -0.12 8.74
N VAL A 16 7.54 0.04 7.44
CA VAL A 16 6.39 -0.40 6.68
C VAL A 16 6.88 -1.26 5.53
N GLY A 17 6.48 -2.52 5.53
CA GLY A 17 6.66 -3.39 4.40
C GLY A 17 5.31 -3.61 3.73
N GLY A 18 5.33 -4.22 2.57
CA GLY A 18 4.07 -4.55 1.95
C GLY A 18 4.20 -4.89 0.49
N GLY A 19 3.10 -5.31 -0.08
CA GLY A 19 3.05 -5.66 -1.47
C GLY A 19 1.66 -5.51 -2.04
N ALA A 20 1.60 -5.47 -3.36
CA ALA A 20 0.34 -5.37 -4.07
C ALA A 20 0.07 -6.67 -4.82
N SER A 21 -1.19 -7.02 -4.92
CA SER A 21 -1.64 -8.16 -5.71
C SER A 21 -2.71 -7.70 -6.67
N LEU A 22 -2.40 -7.74 -7.95
CA LEU A 22 -3.34 -7.39 -9.01
C LEU A 22 -2.97 -8.22 -10.23
N ALA A 23 -3.89 -9.07 -10.66
CA ALA A 23 -3.61 -10.05 -11.70
C ALA A 23 -3.13 -9.37 -12.99
N GLY A 24 -1.98 -9.79 -13.50
CA GLY A 24 -1.44 -9.31 -14.76
C GLY A 24 -0.90 -7.90 -14.76
N ARG A 25 -0.75 -7.27 -13.61
CA ARG A 25 -0.29 -5.88 -13.54
C ARG A 25 0.71 -5.72 -12.41
N ASN A 26 1.57 -4.71 -12.54
CA ASN A 26 2.62 -4.44 -11.58
C ASN A 26 2.59 -2.99 -11.16
N VAL A 27 3.08 -2.71 -9.96
CA VAL A 27 3.28 -1.34 -9.50
C VAL A 27 4.40 -0.71 -10.32
N VAL A 28 4.17 0.53 -10.77
CA VAL A 28 5.19 1.30 -11.48
C VAL A 28 5.70 2.42 -10.57
N GLY A 29 6.97 2.75 -10.73
CA GLY A 29 7.62 3.73 -9.87
C GLY A 29 7.91 3.16 -8.49
N ASN A 30 8.53 3.95 -7.64
CA ASN A 30 8.82 3.60 -6.25
C ASN A 30 9.52 2.24 -6.11
N GLY A 31 10.34 1.86 -7.10
CA GLY A 31 11.02 0.56 -7.08
C GLY A 31 10.10 -0.64 -7.18
N GLY A 32 8.90 -0.48 -7.74
CA GLY A 32 7.94 -1.54 -7.87
C GLY A 32 7.14 -1.81 -6.60
N ARG A 33 7.21 -0.91 -5.63
CA ARG A 33 6.52 -1.06 -4.35
C ARG A 33 5.35 -0.11 -4.25
N PRO A 34 4.30 -0.47 -3.49
CA PRO A 34 3.23 0.48 -3.23
C PRO A 34 3.75 1.72 -2.53
N ALA A 35 3.03 2.84 -2.69
CA ALA A 35 3.36 4.06 -1.97
C ALA A 35 3.31 3.80 -0.46
N ARG A 36 4.21 4.46 0.29
CA ARG A 36 4.32 4.24 1.72
C ARG A 36 3.32 5.09 2.50
N PRO A 37 2.66 4.51 3.48
CA PRO A 37 1.83 5.30 4.38
C PRO A 37 2.67 6.30 5.17
N THR A 38 2.09 7.46 5.47
CA THR A 38 2.70 8.50 6.30
C THR A 38 1.65 9.07 7.23
N GLY A 39 2.08 9.79 8.25
CA GLY A 39 1.16 10.50 9.13
C GLY A 39 0.47 9.61 10.13
N PHE A 40 1.10 8.52 10.54
CA PHE A 40 0.54 7.60 11.54
C PHE A 40 1.49 7.47 12.73
N SER A 41 0.96 7.03 13.85
CA SER A 41 1.75 6.75 15.04
C SER A 41 2.47 5.42 14.90
N PRO A 42 3.60 5.21 15.63
CA PRO A 42 4.25 3.91 15.62
C PRO A 42 3.24 2.80 15.95
N THR A 43 3.26 1.76 15.13
CA THR A 43 2.22 0.75 15.19
C THR A 43 2.79 -0.59 14.72
N ARG A 44 2.15 -1.66 15.18
CA ARG A 44 2.51 -3.01 14.76
C ARG A 44 1.26 -3.71 14.28
N GLY A 45 1.35 -4.36 13.14
CA GLY A 45 0.24 -5.12 12.60
C GLY A 45 0.15 -5.01 11.10
N THR A 46 -0.98 -5.42 10.56
CA THR A 46 -1.20 -5.51 9.13
C THR A 46 -2.49 -4.79 8.78
N VAL A 47 -2.45 -4.03 7.68
CA VAL A 47 -3.64 -3.44 7.08
C VAL A 47 -3.73 -3.94 5.65
N VAL A 48 -4.87 -4.53 5.30
CA VAL A 48 -5.14 -4.96 3.93
C VAL A 48 -6.13 -3.97 3.32
N VAL A 49 -5.74 -3.40 2.18
CA VAL A 49 -6.56 -2.43 1.46
C VAL A 49 -7.05 -3.08 0.16
N ARG A 50 -8.36 -3.11 -0.01
CA ARG A 50 -8.95 -3.52 -1.27
C ARG A 50 -8.91 -2.33 -2.21
N ILE A 51 -8.43 -2.55 -3.43
CA ILE A 51 -8.31 -1.48 -4.42
C ILE A 51 -9.03 -1.85 -5.71
N VAL A 52 -9.42 -0.82 -6.44
CA VAL A 52 -9.90 -0.96 -7.82
C VAL A 52 -9.01 -0.09 -8.69
N VAL A 53 -8.46 -0.68 -9.75
CA VAL A 53 -7.51 -0.02 -10.65
C VAL A 53 -8.10 0.04 -12.04
N ASN A 54 -8.07 1.22 -12.65
CA ASN A 54 -8.61 1.40 -13.99
C ASN A 54 -7.58 1.05 -15.08
N ALA A 55 -7.98 1.21 -16.34
CA ALA A 55 -7.12 0.86 -17.47
C ALA A 55 -5.86 1.70 -17.53
N ASP A 56 -5.88 2.91 -16.98
CA ASP A 56 -4.71 3.79 -16.96
C ASP A 56 -3.71 3.43 -15.86
N GLY A 57 -4.05 2.49 -14.99
CA GLY A 57 -3.20 2.11 -13.88
C GLY A 57 -3.41 2.94 -12.63
N LYS A 58 -4.47 3.73 -12.60
CA LYS A 58 -4.78 4.57 -11.46
C LYS A 58 -5.69 3.82 -10.50
N VAL A 59 -5.39 3.91 -9.20
CA VAL A 59 -6.26 3.38 -8.16
C VAL A 59 -7.42 4.36 -7.99
N ILE A 60 -8.62 3.92 -8.32
CA ILE A 60 -9.81 4.76 -8.28
C ILE A 60 -10.67 4.51 -7.07
N GLU A 61 -10.38 3.45 -6.32
CA GLU A 61 -11.09 3.14 -5.09
C GLU A 61 -10.15 2.38 -4.17
N ALA A 62 -10.21 2.69 -2.88
CA ALA A 62 -9.43 1.98 -1.87
C ALA A 62 -10.23 1.94 -0.57
N THR A 63 -10.44 0.74 -0.05
CA THR A 63 -11.17 0.53 1.19
C THR A 63 -10.45 -0.48 2.05
N GLN A 64 -10.63 -0.37 3.37
CA GLN A 64 -10.09 -1.34 4.29
C GLN A 64 -10.78 -2.68 4.09
N ARG A 65 -10.00 -3.75 4.05
CA ARG A 65 -10.52 -5.10 4.05
C ARG A 65 -10.39 -5.64 5.46
N LEU A 66 -11.50 -6.01 6.08
CA LEU A 66 -11.47 -6.47 7.47
C LEU A 66 -10.69 -7.77 7.62
N ARG A 67 -10.86 -8.68 6.67
CA ARG A 67 -10.12 -9.94 6.69
C ARG A 67 -8.64 -9.65 6.43
N GLY A 68 -7.80 -10.08 7.35
CA GLY A 68 -6.35 -9.88 7.25
C GLY A 68 -5.86 -8.59 7.88
N THR A 69 -6.76 -7.65 8.20
CA THR A 69 -6.40 -6.43 8.89
C THR A 69 -6.53 -6.63 10.38
N ASN A 70 -5.46 -6.34 11.12
CA ASN A 70 -5.49 -6.44 12.58
C ASN A 70 -5.06 -5.15 13.28
N VAL A 71 -4.92 -4.06 12.52
CA VAL A 71 -4.66 -2.74 13.08
C VAL A 71 -6.01 -2.06 13.30
N THR A 72 -6.24 -1.56 14.50
CA THR A 72 -7.51 -0.91 14.84
C THR A 72 -7.40 0.60 14.93
N ASP A 73 -6.17 1.16 14.92
CA ASP A 73 -5.97 2.60 14.96
C ASP A 73 -6.44 3.21 13.64
N SER A 74 -7.48 4.02 13.71
CA SER A 74 -8.08 4.61 12.52
C SER A 74 -7.10 5.51 11.75
N ARG A 75 -6.17 6.17 12.44
CA ARG A 75 -5.19 7.01 11.77
C ARG A 75 -4.27 6.17 10.89
N THR A 76 -3.83 5.04 11.39
CA THR A 76 -2.98 4.13 10.63
C THR A 76 -3.73 3.54 9.45
N VAL A 77 -4.98 3.13 9.65
CA VAL A 77 -5.80 2.61 8.56
C VAL A 77 -6.02 3.67 7.49
N GLN A 78 -6.31 4.91 7.87
CA GLN A 78 -6.48 5.99 6.90
C GLN A 78 -5.19 6.29 6.14
N ALA A 79 -4.05 6.23 6.83
CA ALA A 79 -2.76 6.42 6.17
C ALA A 79 -2.52 5.34 5.12
N ALA A 80 -2.87 4.09 5.43
CA ALA A 80 -2.74 2.99 4.48
C ALA A 80 -3.65 3.19 3.27
N ILE A 81 -4.88 3.63 3.49
CA ILE A 81 -5.82 3.89 2.40
C ILE A 81 -5.31 5.01 1.49
N ARG A 82 -4.81 6.10 2.07
CA ARG A 82 -4.26 7.20 1.27
C ARG A 82 -3.06 6.75 0.46
N ALA A 83 -2.19 5.94 1.06
CA ALA A 83 -1.02 5.41 0.36
C ALA A 83 -1.45 4.49 -0.79
N ALA A 84 -2.46 3.66 -0.57
CA ALA A 84 -2.98 2.80 -1.62
C ALA A 84 -3.52 3.63 -2.80
N LEU A 85 -4.23 4.72 -2.51
CA LEU A 85 -4.75 5.59 -3.55
C LEU A 85 -3.64 6.28 -4.34
N ALA A 86 -2.48 6.50 -3.73
CA ALA A 86 -1.34 7.12 -4.40
C ALA A 86 -0.49 6.13 -5.19
N THR A 87 -0.75 4.84 -5.06
CA THR A 87 -0.01 3.82 -5.77
C THR A 87 -0.43 3.77 -7.23
N ARG A 88 0.53 3.56 -8.13
CA ARG A 88 0.26 3.50 -9.56
C ARG A 88 0.65 2.15 -10.11
N PHE A 89 -0.16 1.65 -11.01
CA PHE A 89 0.09 0.40 -11.72
C PHE A 89 0.36 0.69 -13.19
N ASN A 90 0.90 -0.29 -13.90
CA ASN A 90 1.10 -0.14 -15.33
C ASN A 90 -0.25 -0.01 -16.03
N ALA A 91 -0.28 0.80 -17.09
CA ALA A 91 -1.50 0.94 -17.89
C ALA A 91 -1.76 -0.33 -18.68
N GLN A 92 -3.03 -0.61 -18.90
CA GLN A 92 -3.46 -1.73 -19.73
C GLN A 92 -4.66 -1.25 -20.53
N PRO A 93 -4.40 -0.57 -21.66
CA PRO A 93 -5.47 0.04 -22.44
C PRO A 93 -6.54 -0.97 -22.84
N GLY A 94 -7.79 -0.57 -22.71
CA GLY A 94 -8.91 -1.43 -23.05
C GLY A 94 -9.32 -2.39 -21.95
N ALA A 95 -8.58 -2.45 -20.85
CA ALA A 95 -8.94 -3.34 -19.75
C ALA A 95 -10.09 -2.76 -18.94
N ALA A 96 -10.92 -3.65 -18.42
CA ALA A 96 -11.93 -3.26 -17.44
C ALA A 96 -11.24 -2.91 -16.12
N ASP A 97 -11.95 -2.20 -15.25
CA ASP A 97 -11.49 -1.97 -13.89
C ASP A 97 -11.22 -3.29 -13.20
N GLN A 98 -10.11 -3.37 -12.48
CA GLN A 98 -9.70 -4.60 -11.81
C GLN A 98 -9.67 -4.38 -10.31
N GLU A 99 -10.08 -5.40 -9.59
CA GLU A 99 -9.99 -5.42 -8.14
C GLU A 99 -8.72 -6.15 -7.72
N GLY A 100 -8.03 -5.58 -6.74
CA GLY A 100 -6.85 -6.19 -6.16
C GLY A 100 -6.72 -5.81 -4.72
N THR A 101 -5.55 -6.07 -4.14
CA THR A 101 -5.27 -5.72 -2.75
C THR A 101 -3.86 -5.17 -2.63
N ILE A 102 -3.69 -4.28 -1.66
CA ILE A 102 -2.36 -3.88 -1.18
C ILE A 102 -2.33 -4.20 0.30
N THR A 103 -1.30 -4.91 0.71
CA THR A 103 -1.11 -5.29 2.10
C THR A 103 0.05 -4.51 2.66
N TYR A 104 -0.18 -3.81 3.77
CA TYR A 104 0.87 -3.08 4.47
C TYR A 104 1.14 -3.77 5.81
N HIS A 105 2.41 -4.09 6.05
CA HIS A 105 2.86 -4.64 7.32
C HIS A 105 3.60 -3.54 8.08
N PHE A 106 3.14 -3.26 9.27
CA PHE A 106 3.72 -2.24 10.12
C PHE A 106 4.49 -2.91 11.26
N ASP A 107 5.65 -2.37 11.57
CA ASP A 107 6.42 -2.83 12.70
C ASP A 107 7.04 -1.63 13.39
N ILE A 108 7.24 -1.75 14.70
CA ILE A 108 7.84 -0.69 15.49
C ILE A 108 9.34 -0.92 15.54
N GLN A 109 10.06 0.11 15.19
CA GLN A 109 11.53 0.10 15.20
C GLN A 109 12.06 0.48 16.57
#